data_93c14b9798c6eb359e1dbbd3e56c92e5
#
_entry.id   93c14b9798c6eb359e1dbbd3e56c92e5
#
_cell.length_a   1.000
_cell.length_b   1.000
_cell.length_c   1.000
_cell.angle_alpha   90.00
_cell.angle_beta   90.00
_cell.angle_gamma   90.00
#
_symmetry.space_group_name_H-M   'P 1'
#
loop_
_entity.id
_entity.type
_entity.pdbx_description
1 polymer ?
#
loop_
_entity_poly.entity_id
_entity_poly.type
_entity_poly.pdbx_seq_one_letter_code
_entity_poly.pdbx_strand_id
1 'polypeptide(L)'
;MLKAHLMKLMSSAPEITGVAIVGQDGIPLEIQTRGDFDANALAAEFADLVKGMKARLAGAKLGSLSGMTVETPDHRIIIEPVAADYFLLGVVRPGGILGRARFLLKKASLDVAPALV
;
A
#
# COMPACT_ATOMS: atom_id res chain seq x y z
N MET A 1 -5.78 -2.89 16.52
CA MET A 1 -6.67 -3.17 15.40
C MET A 1 -5.96 -3.10 14.06
N LEU A 2 -5.43 -1.97 13.66
CA LEU A 2 -4.67 -1.87 12.40
C LEU A 2 -3.47 -2.81 12.38
N LYS A 3 -2.72 -2.85 13.47
CA LYS A 3 -1.55 -3.72 13.59
C LYS A 3 -1.90 -5.19 13.39
N ALA A 4 -3.02 -5.65 13.97
CA ALA A 4 -3.44 -7.05 13.85
C ALA A 4 -3.76 -7.41 12.40
N HIS A 5 -4.41 -6.51 11.66
CA HIS A 5 -4.70 -6.73 10.24
C HIS A 5 -3.42 -6.85 9.41
N LEU A 6 -2.44 -5.98 9.67
CA LEU A 6 -1.17 -6.01 8.94
C LEU A 6 -0.34 -7.24 9.29
N MET A 7 -0.34 -7.66 10.55
CA MET A 7 0.35 -8.87 10.98
C MET A 7 -0.25 -10.12 10.33
N LYS A 8 -1.59 -10.17 10.25
CA LYS A 8 -2.27 -11.28 9.59
C LYS A 8 -1.92 -11.34 8.10
N LEU A 9 -1.91 -10.19 7.45
CA LEU A 9 -1.52 -10.10 6.04
C LEU A 9 -0.10 -10.61 5.83
N MET A 10 0.84 -10.16 6.64
CA MET A 10 2.24 -10.59 6.55
C MET A 10 2.39 -12.09 6.76
N SER A 11 1.63 -12.67 7.70
CA SER A 11 1.64 -14.11 7.95
C SER A 11 1.12 -14.91 6.77
N SER A 12 0.14 -14.36 6.04
CA SER A 12 -0.51 -15.04 4.93
C SER A 12 0.28 -14.95 3.62
N ALA A 13 1.21 -14.01 3.52
CA ALA A 13 1.92 -13.73 2.27
C ALA A 13 3.41 -13.52 2.54
N PRO A 14 4.22 -14.61 2.54
CA PRO A 14 5.67 -14.49 2.76
C PRO A 14 6.38 -13.60 1.74
N GLU A 15 5.82 -13.47 0.54
CA GLU A 15 6.37 -12.61 -0.52
C GLU A 15 6.24 -11.12 -0.20
N ILE A 16 5.34 -10.74 0.70
CA ILE A 16 5.21 -9.34 1.14
C ILE A 16 6.25 -9.09 2.23
N THR A 17 7.23 -8.25 1.93
CA THR A 17 8.32 -7.94 2.85
C THR A 17 8.04 -6.74 3.72
N GLY A 18 7.06 -5.94 3.37
CA GLY A 18 6.65 -4.81 4.17
C GLY A 18 5.27 -4.33 3.78
N VAL A 19 4.56 -3.77 4.75
CA VAL A 19 3.25 -3.18 4.53
C VAL A 19 3.07 -2.01 5.49
N ALA A 20 2.42 -0.95 5.01
CA ALA A 20 2.14 0.23 5.82
C ALA A 20 0.77 0.80 5.46
N ILE A 21 0.11 1.36 6.45
CA ILE A 21 -1.08 2.18 6.24
C ILE A 21 -0.62 3.62 6.35
N VAL A 22 -0.79 4.40 5.28
CA VAL A 22 -0.21 5.73 5.15
C VAL A 22 -1.31 6.76 4.96
N GLY A 23 -1.23 7.86 5.71
CA GLY A 23 -2.11 9.00 5.51
C GLY A 23 -1.67 9.84 4.31
N GLN A 24 -2.57 10.68 3.81
CA GLN A 24 -2.27 11.55 2.68
C GLN A 24 -1.15 12.56 2.98
N ASP A 25 -0.85 12.79 4.25
CA ASP A 25 0.27 13.63 4.70
C ASP A 25 1.63 12.91 4.62
N GLY A 26 1.63 11.63 4.25
CA GLY A 26 2.84 10.83 4.15
C GLY A 26 3.30 10.20 5.46
N ILE A 27 2.53 10.36 6.53
CA ILE A 27 2.88 9.80 7.83
C ILE A 27 2.21 8.43 7.98
N PRO A 28 2.99 7.35 8.19
CA PRO A 28 2.40 6.02 8.39
C PRO A 28 1.69 5.93 9.74
N LEU A 29 0.49 5.34 9.72
CA LEU A 29 -0.25 5.02 10.94
C LEU A 29 0.23 3.72 11.55
N GLU A 30 0.62 2.77 10.72
CA GLU A 30 1.08 1.46 11.15
C GLU A 30 2.04 0.90 10.10
N ILE A 31 3.08 0.22 10.54
CA ILE A 31 4.10 -0.40 9.67
C ILE A 31 4.40 -1.80 10.19
N GLN A 32 4.46 -2.77 9.28
CA GLN A 32 4.99 -4.10 9.56
C GLN A 32 6.00 -4.46 8.46
N THR A 33 7.21 -4.81 8.86
CA THR A 33 8.26 -5.15 7.90
C THR A 33 9.01 -6.39 8.35
N ARG A 34 9.58 -7.12 7.38
CA ARG A 34 10.60 -8.14 7.64
C ARG A 34 11.83 -7.92 6.77
N GLY A 35 11.85 -6.83 6.02
CA GLY A 35 12.99 -6.43 5.20
C GLY A 35 13.72 -5.26 5.83
N ASP A 36 14.87 -4.95 5.25
CA ASP A 36 15.70 -3.84 5.67
C ASP A 36 15.52 -2.67 4.71
N PHE A 37 14.50 -1.87 4.95
CA PHE A 37 14.24 -0.66 4.17
C PHE A 37 13.59 0.40 5.06
N ASP A 38 13.75 1.67 4.64
CA ASP A 38 13.20 2.81 5.38
C ASP A 38 11.73 3.00 5.00
N ALA A 39 10.84 2.43 5.80
CA ALA A 39 9.41 2.50 5.55
C ALA A 39 8.86 3.92 5.68
N ASN A 40 9.44 4.75 6.54
CA ASN A 40 8.99 6.14 6.68
C ASN A 40 9.33 6.96 5.44
N ALA A 41 10.54 6.81 4.91
CA ALA A 41 10.94 7.49 3.68
C ALA A 41 10.09 7.03 2.51
N LEU A 42 9.85 5.73 2.40
CA LEU A 42 9.04 5.15 1.34
C LEU A 42 7.60 5.67 1.40
N ALA A 43 7.02 5.74 2.60
CA ALA A 43 5.66 6.25 2.80
C ALA A 43 5.54 7.71 2.33
N ALA A 44 6.51 8.56 2.69
CA ALA A 44 6.51 9.96 2.29
C ALA A 44 6.59 10.13 0.77
N GLU A 45 7.50 9.38 0.12
CA GLU A 45 7.68 9.45 -1.33
C GLU A 45 6.43 8.97 -2.06
N PHE A 46 5.85 7.87 -1.63
CA PHE A 46 4.66 7.33 -2.28
C PHE A 46 3.39 8.12 -1.99
N ALA A 47 3.30 8.81 -0.85
CA ALA A 47 2.19 9.72 -0.58
C ALA A 47 2.15 10.86 -1.61
N ASP A 48 3.32 11.40 -1.92
CA ASP A 48 3.43 12.45 -2.94
C ASP A 48 3.04 11.93 -4.33
N LEU A 49 3.51 10.73 -4.68
CA LEU A 49 3.17 10.08 -5.95
C LEU A 49 1.67 9.81 -6.07
N VAL A 50 1.05 9.28 -5.02
CA VAL A 50 -0.39 8.98 -4.99
C VAL A 50 -1.21 10.26 -5.16
N LYS A 51 -0.84 11.31 -4.46
CA LYS A 51 -1.50 12.61 -4.56
C LYS A 51 -1.43 13.15 -5.99
N GLY A 52 -0.26 13.09 -6.60
CA GLY A 52 -0.06 13.51 -7.97
C GLY A 52 -0.86 12.68 -8.97
N MET A 53 -0.93 11.37 -8.77
CA MET A 53 -1.69 10.48 -9.64
C MET A 53 -3.19 10.75 -9.53
N LYS A 54 -3.72 10.94 -8.32
CA LYS A 54 -5.12 11.28 -8.11
C LYS A 54 -5.49 12.57 -8.85
N ALA A 55 -4.63 13.60 -8.77
CA ALA A 55 -4.86 14.87 -9.45
C ALA A 55 -4.88 14.70 -10.97
N ARG A 56 -3.97 13.90 -11.51
CA ARG A 56 -3.89 13.65 -12.95
C ARG A 56 -5.11 12.91 -13.46
N LEU A 57 -5.56 11.90 -12.74
CA LEU A 57 -6.75 11.14 -13.12
C LEU A 57 -8.01 12.02 -13.09
N ALA A 58 -8.14 12.86 -12.08
CA ALA A 58 -9.26 13.82 -11.98
C ALA A 58 -9.23 14.81 -13.13
N GLY A 59 -8.05 15.36 -13.43
CA GLY A 59 -7.89 16.31 -14.53
C GLY A 59 -8.20 15.71 -15.90
N ALA A 60 -7.90 14.45 -16.09
CA ALA A 60 -8.18 13.72 -17.32
C ALA A 60 -9.60 13.13 -17.36
N LYS A 61 -10.38 13.30 -16.30
CA LYS A 61 -11.74 12.76 -16.15
C LYS A 61 -11.79 11.23 -16.27
N LEU A 62 -10.78 10.57 -15.70
CA LEU A 62 -10.66 9.11 -15.73
C LEU A 62 -11.16 8.42 -14.45
N GLY A 63 -11.69 9.19 -13.50
CA GLY A 63 -12.21 8.65 -12.26
C GLY A 63 -11.18 8.68 -11.14
N SER A 64 -11.47 7.96 -10.06
CA SER A 64 -10.60 7.91 -8.89
C SER A 64 -9.59 6.77 -9.01
N LEU A 65 -8.46 6.92 -8.32
CA LEU A 65 -7.43 5.90 -8.27
C LEU A 65 -7.94 4.70 -7.49
N SER A 66 -7.95 3.51 -8.08
CA SER A 66 -8.37 2.28 -7.42
C SER A 66 -7.20 1.36 -7.08
N GLY A 67 -6.03 1.61 -7.63
CA GLY A 67 -4.83 0.83 -7.34
C GLY A 67 -3.69 1.24 -8.24
N MET A 68 -2.47 0.92 -7.82
CA MET A 68 -1.28 1.21 -8.59
C MET A 68 -0.18 0.22 -8.24
N THR A 69 0.59 -0.21 -9.23
CA THR A 69 1.75 -1.08 -9.02
C THR A 69 2.96 -0.50 -9.71
N VAL A 70 4.06 -0.43 -9.00
CA VAL A 70 5.34 0.02 -9.53
C VAL A 70 6.32 -1.15 -9.45
N GLU A 71 6.98 -1.47 -10.55
CA GLU A 71 7.91 -2.59 -10.61
C GLU A 71 9.33 -2.11 -10.89
N THR A 72 10.28 -2.67 -10.17
CA THR A 72 11.71 -2.56 -10.44
C THR A 72 12.26 -3.98 -10.55
N PRO A 73 13.51 -4.17 -11.00
CA PRO A 73 14.10 -5.51 -10.98
C PRO A 73 14.14 -6.17 -9.60
N ASP A 74 14.21 -5.35 -8.54
CA ASP A 74 14.42 -5.83 -7.19
C ASP A 74 13.17 -5.84 -6.32
N HIS A 75 12.13 -5.08 -6.69
CA HIS A 75 10.93 -4.93 -5.85
C HIS A 75 9.69 -4.67 -6.69
N ARG A 76 8.54 -4.95 -6.08
CA ARG A 76 7.24 -4.48 -6.56
C ARG A 76 6.56 -3.73 -5.44
N ILE A 77 6.05 -2.54 -5.75
CA ILE A 77 5.34 -1.71 -4.78
C ILE A 77 3.88 -1.65 -5.20
N ILE A 78 3.00 -2.08 -4.32
CA ILE A 78 1.57 -2.11 -4.57
C ILE A 78 0.90 -1.07 -3.69
N ILE A 79 0.09 -0.21 -4.30
CA ILE A 79 -0.66 0.83 -3.61
C ILE A 79 -2.15 0.51 -3.75
N GLU A 80 -2.84 0.42 -2.61
CA GLU A 80 -4.29 0.25 -2.55
C GLU A 80 -4.88 1.41 -1.76
N PRO A 81 -5.62 2.33 -2.41
CA PRO A 81 -6.31 3.39 -1.68
C PRO A 81 -7.28 2.82 -0.65
N VAL A 82 -7.37 3.45 0.52
CA VAL A 82 -8.25 3.04 1.60
C VAL A 82 -8.97 4.27 2.10
N ALA A 83 -10.30 4.24 2.10
CA ALA A 83 -11.10 5.41 2.45
C ALA A 83 -10.68 6.63 1.61
N ALA A 84 -10.99 7.85 2.05
CA ALA A 84 -10.70 9.05 1.26
C ALA A 84 -9.24 9.51 1.39
N ASP A 85 -8.63 9.29 2.57
CA ASP A 85 -7.41 9.98 2.96
C ASP A 85 -6.24 9.06 3.28
N TYR A 86 -6.35 7.77 2.94
CA TYR A 86 -5.31 6.79 3.29
C TYR A 86 -5.01 5.88 2.12
N PHE A 87 -3.88 5.21 2.19
CA PHE A 87 -3.59 4.11 1.28
C PHE A 87 -2.77 3.03 2.00
N LEU A 88 -2.93 1.81 1.51
CA LEU A 88 -2.13 0.68 1.94
C LEU A 88 -0.97 0.53 0.97
N LEU A 89 0.24 0.46 1.48
CA LEU A 89 1.45 0.29 0.69
C LEU A 89 2.04 -1.08 1.00
N GLY A 90 2.22 -1.90 -0.03
CA GLY A 90 2.86 -3.19 0.12
C GLY A 90 4.13 -3.28 -0.69
N VAL A 91 5.19 -3.81 -0.08
CA VAL A 91 6.46 -4.10 -0.77
C VAL A 91 6.55 -5.60 -0.96
N VAL A 92 6.68 -6.03 -2.21
CA VAL A 92 6.70 -7.44 -2.60
C VAL A 92 8.04 -7.75 -3.23
N ARG A 93 8.69 -8.83 -2.79
CA ARG A 93 9.95 -9.26 -3.38
C ARG A 93 9.72 -9.84 -4.78
N PRO A 94 10.73 -9.75 -5.67
CA PRO A 94 10.62 -10.36 -7.00
C PRO A 94 10.53 -11.88 -6.89
N GLY A 95 9.87 -12.51 -7.86
CA GLY A 95 9.70 -13.96 -7.89
C GLY A 95 8.48 -14.46 -7.15
N GLY A 96 7.79 -13.62 -6.38
CA GLY A 96 6.52 -13.97 -5.76
C GLY A 96 5.38 -13.91 -6.77
N ILE A 97 4.23 -14.48 -6.39
CA ILE A 97 3.03 -14.44 -7.24
C ILE A 97 2.36 -13.09 -7.04
N LEU A 98 2.57 -12.18 -7.99
CA LEU A 98 2.09 -10.81 -7.90
C LEU A 98 0.56 -10.72 -7.73
N GLY A 99 -0.18 -11.53 -8.49
CA GLY A 99 -1.64 -11.54 -8.40
C GLY A 99 -2.16 -11.90 -7.02
N ARG A 100 -1.49 -12.83 -6.34
CA ARG A 100 -1.85 -13.22 -4.97
C ARG A 100 -1.58 -12.07 -4.00
N ALA A 101 -0.41 -11.44 -4.09
CA ALA A 101 -0.07 -10.31 -3.25
C ALA A 101 -1.05 -9.15 -3.45
N ARG A 102 -1.40 -8.84 -4.70
CA ARG A 102 -2.38 -7.78 -5.01
C ARG A 102 -3.75 -8.11 -4.43
N PHE A 103 -4.19 -9.35 -4.55
CA PHE A 103 -5.48 -9.80 -4.00
C PHE A 103 -5.50 -9.63 -2.47
N LEU A 104 -4.45 -10.09 -1.79
CA LEU A 104 -4.38 -10.02 -0.34
C LEU A 104 -4.29 -8.58 0.17
N LEU A 105 -3.55 -7.72 -0.54
CA LEU A 105 -3.47 -6.30 -0.21
C LEU A 105 -4.82 -5.60 -0.42
N LYS A 106 -5.52 -5.93 -1.51
CA LYS A 106 -6.86 -5.39 -1.76
C LYS A 106 -7.84 -5.80 -0.66
N LYS A 107 -7.81 -7.08 -0.29
CA LYS A 107 -8.64 -7.59 0.80
C LYS A 107 -8.34 -6.87 2.12
N ALA A 108 -7.05 -6.71 2.43
CA ALA A 108 -6.63 -6.01 3.64
C ALA A 108 -7.10 -4.55 3.63
N SER A 109 -7.04 -3.88 2.47
CA SER A 109 -7.52 -2.49 2.36
C SER A 109 -9.01 -2.37 2.70
N LEU A 110 -9.80 -3.36 2.28
CA LEU A 110 -11.22 -3.38 2.62
C LEU A 110 -11.45 -3.68 4.10
N ASP A 111 -10.64 -4.56 4.68
CA ASP A 111 -10.77 -4.94 6.09
C ASP A 111 -10.40 -3.80 7.06
N VAL A 112 -9.43 -2.96 6.70
CA VAL A 112 -9.01 -1.85 7.57
C VAL A 112 -9.83 -0.57 7.35
N ALA A 113 -10.52 -0.45 6.24
CA ALA A 113 -11.26 0.78 5.89
C ALA A 113 -12.21 1.24 7.00
N PRO A 114 -13.01 0.37 7.66
CA PRO A 114 -13.91 0.82 8.73
C PRO A 114 -13.19 1.49 9.90
N ALA A 115 -11.93 1.15 10.16
CA ALA A 115 -11.16 1.73 11.26
C ALA A 115 -10.60 3.10 10.91
N LEU A 116 -10.68 3.52 9.64
CA LEU A 116 -10.09 4.76 9.14
C LEU A 116 -11.12 5.84 8.76
N VAL A 117 -12.36 5.61 9.07
CA VAL A 117 -13.42 6.60 8.78
C VAL A 117 -13.76 7.42 10.01
#